data_62cd0e5f2eb67b05eae48ffb7c5aa45d
#
_entry.id   62cd0e5f2eb67b05eae48ffb7c5aa45d
#
_cell.length_a   1.000
_cell.length_b   1.000
_cell.length_c   1.000
_cell.angle_alpha   90.00
_cell.angle_beta   90.00
_cell.angle_gamma   90.00
#
_symmetry.space_group_name_H-M   'P 1'
#
loop_
_entity.id
_entity.type
_entity.pdbx_description
1 polymer ?
#
loop_
_entity_poly.entity_id
_entity_poly.type
_entity_poly.pdbx_seq_one_letter_code
_entity_poly.pdbx_strand_id
1 'polypeptide(L)'
;MKKPLLLFFVFIISFNYYSQGQQLHFTNQYLQHNSMYNPAAAGIANKNMIGISYRNMWSSFPGNPRTFMIYADKALEKLNAGVGAYLYRDETGPTSRTGAQLAYSYHIKSNNSNNKFGLGLELRALQFALDKNKLNASLGSDPVLAGSSNKLAIDAGAGVYFTNGKLSAGAAVSQLIQSKLTLANVPNASSSGKLYRHYNFNMNYKIQTGDDIYLIPNALVRVIENSPSEYEFGMNVNYQEKIWWGLGWRIDQFWTLQAGLKILNRVSLTYSYDYYQTPLSMFSGGAGAHELGLKFYLEKPAQ
;
A
#
# COMPACT_ATOMS: atom_id res chain seq x y z
N MET A 1 -35.76 -33.97 -0.18
CA MET A 1 -35.48 -32.51 -0.11
C MET A 1 -34.00 -32.23 0.11
N LYS A 2 -33.09 -32.58 -0.83
CA LYS A 2 -31.63 -32.37 -0.70
C LYS A 2 -30.96 -31.81 -1.97
N LYS A 3 -31.71 -31.29 -2.94
CA LYS A 3 -31.18 -30.81 -4.24
C LYS A 3 -30.89 -29.31 -4.36
N PRO A 4 -31.37 -28.35 -3.54
CA PRO A 4 -31.03 -26.94 -3.73
C PRO A 4 -29.64 -26.57 -3.19
N LEU A 5 -29.06 -27.33 -2.24
CA LEU A 5 -27.77 -27.02 -1.65
C LEU A 5 -26.60 -27.29 -2.61
N LEU A 6 -26.75 -28.29 -3.49
CA LEU A 6 -25.72 -28.63 -4.50
C LEU A 6 -25.66 -27.60 -5.63
N LEU A 7 -26.78 -27.00 -6.01
CA LEU A 7 -26.85 -25.95 -7.02
C LEU A 7 -26.25 -24.62 -6.53
N PHE A 8 -26.36 -24.32 -5.24
CA PHE A 8 -25.74 -23.15 -4.64
C PHE A 8 -24.19 -23.26 -4.61
N PHE A 9 -23.67 -24.48 -4.40
CA PHE A 9 -22.23 -24.73 -4.40
C PHE A 9 -21.61 -24.71 -5.81
N VAL A 10 -22.36 -25.10 -6.84
CA VAL A 10 -21.89 -25.05 -8.25
C VAL A 10 -21.88 -23.61 -8.80
N PHE A 11 -22.76 -22.73 -8.31
CA PHE A 11 -22.77 -21.32 -8.74
C PHE A 11 -21.56 -20.50 -8.22
N ILE A 12 -20.88 -20.96 -7.16
CA ILE A 12 -19.68 -20.30 -6.61
C ILE A 12 -18.42 -20.61 -7.43
N ILE A 13 -18.43 -21.66 -8.29
CA ILE A 13 -17.22 -22.11 -9.02
C ILE A 13 -17.07 -21.45 -10.41
N SER A 14 -18.03 -20.63 -10.85
CA SER A 14 -18.03 -20.07 -12.22
C SER A 14 -17.48 -18.64 -12.35
N PHE A 15 -16.66 -18.17 -11.42
CA PHE A 15 -15.99 -16.87 -11.60
C PHE A 15 -14.73 -17.04 -12.44
N ASN A 16 -14.80 -16.63 -13.70
CA ASN A 16 -13.62 -16.42 -14.53
C ASN A 16 -12.81 -15.25 -13.96
N TYR A 17 -11.72 -15.55 -13.26
CA TYR A 17 -10.80 -14.54 -12.75
C TYR A 17 -9.94 -14.02 -13.90
N TYR A 18 -10.26 -12.83 -14.41
CA TYR A 18 -9.32 -12.07 -15.22
C TYR A 18 -8.27 -11.49 -14.28
N SER A 19 -7.06 -12.05 -14.28
CA SER A 19 -5.94 -11.51 -13.52
C SER A 19 -5.42 -10.26 -14.22
N GLN A 20 -5.75 -9.09 -13.67
CA GLN A 20 -5.07 -7.84 -14.03
C GLN A 20 -4.11 -7.48 -12.90
N GLY A 21 -2.85 -7.18 -13.26
CA GLY A 21 -1.81 -6.91 -12.28
C GLY A 21 -2.10 -5.68 -11.43
N GLN A 22 -1.59 -5.70 -10.21
CA GLN A 22 -1.66 -4.59 -9.26
C GLN A 22 -1.07 -3.31 -9.87
N GLN A 23 -1.82 -2.21 -9.87
CA GLN A 23 -1.41 -0.94 -10.48
C GLN A 23 -0.78 0.03 -9.47
N LEU A 24 -1.07 -0.09 -8.19
CA LEU A 24 -0.44 0.67 -7.12
C LEU A 24 0.61 -0.20 -6.41
N HIS A 25 1.72 0.44 -6.02
CA HIS A 25 2.70 -0.22 -5.16
C HIS A 25 2.09 -0.51 -3.78
N PHE A 26 2.64 -1.46 -3.06
CA PHE A 26 2.23 -1.74 -1.69
C PHE A 26 3.45 -1.83 -0.74
N THR A 27 3.20 -1.61 0.54
CA THR A 27 4.13 -1.83 1.62
C THR A 27 3.47 -2.70 2.69
N ASN A 28 4.23 -3.57 3.34
CA ASN A 28 3.75 -4.33 4.49
C ASN A 28 3.61 -3.47 5.74
N GLN A 29 4.21 -2.30 5.71
CA GLN A 29 4.23 -1.38 6.85
C GLN A 29 3.06 -0.38 6.81
N TYR A 30 1.90 -0.76 6.25
CA TYR A 30 0.76 0.15 6.07
C TYR A 30 0.24 0.76 7.39
N LEU A 31 0.32 0.04 8.51
CA LEU A 31 -0.02 0.57 9.82
C LEU A 31 0.90 1.73 10.25
N GLN A 32 2.07 1.81 9.65
CA GLN A 32 3.05 2.85 9.91
C GLN A 32 2.87 4.07 8.98
N HIS A 33 2.09 3.92 7.88
CA HIS A 33 1.93 4.93 6.81
C HIS A 33 0.49 4.95 6.28
N ASN A 34 -0.48 5.09 7.16
CA ASN A 34 -1.91 5.01 6.81
C ASN A 34 -2.32 6.02 5.73
N SER A 35 -1.66 7.20 5.67
CA SER A 35 -1.96 8.24 4.67
C SER A 35 -1.70 7.83 3.22
N MET A 36 -0.89 6.79 2.99
CA MET A 36 -0.68 6.24 1.64
C MET A 36 -1.89 5.52 1.07
N TYR A 37 -2.62 4.82 1.94
CA TYR A 37 -3.78 4.01 1.56
C TYR A 37 -5.09 4.74 1.77
N ASN A 38 -5.07 5.78 2.63
CA ASN A 38 -6.26 6.56 2.93
C ASN A 38 -5.87 8.03 3.20
N PRO A 39 -6.19 8.96 2.29
CA PRO A 39 -5.83 10.35 2.45
C PRO A 39 -6.41 10.98 3.73
N ALA A 40 -7.55 10.47 4.22
CA ALA A 40 -8.18 10.95 5.45
C ALA A 40 -7.37 10.63 6.73
N ALA A 41 -6.40 9.74 6.65
CA ALA A 41 -5.50 9.42 7.75
C ALA A 41 -4.31 10.40 7.87
N ALA A 42 -4.10 11.29 6.91
CA ALA A 42 -2.99 12.22 6.93
C ALA A 42 -3.04 13.12 8.17
N GLY A 43 -1.95 13.17 8.94
CA GLY A 43 -1.80 13.98 10.15
C GLY A 43 -2.69 13.62 11.33
N ILE A 44 -3.62 12.66 11.22
CA ILE A 44 -4.63 12.39 12.24
C ILE A 44 -4.03 11.84 13.55
N ALA A 45 -2.90 11.15 13.45
CA ALA A 45 -2.18 10.61 14.60
C ALA A 45 -1.33 11.65 15.35
N ASN A 46 -1.33 12.92 14.91
CA ASN A 46 -0.50 14.00 15.43
C ASN A 46 1.00 13.64 15.48
N LYS A 47 1.49 12.84 14.53
CA LYS A 47 2.90 12.46 14.45
C LYS A 47 3.50 13.08 13.18
N ASN A 48 4.32 14.13 13.37
CA ASN A 48 5.04 14.74 12.28
C ASN A 48 6.26 13.86 11.95
N MET A 49 6.35 13.34 10.73
CA MET A 49 7.42 12.41 10.36
C MET A 49 7.82 12.52 8.89
N ILE A 50 9.07 12.16 8.64
CA ILE A 50 9.60 11.87 7.29
C ILE A 50 10.19 10.47 7.34
N GLY A 51 10.01 9.69 6.30
CA GLY A 51 10.57 8.36 6.22
C GLY A 51 10.97 7.95 4.82
N ILE A 52 11.78 6.93 4.77
CA ILE A 52 12.18 6.22 3.55
C ILE A 52 11.89 4.74 3.72
N SER A 53 11.58 4.06 2.64
CA SER A 53 11.41 2.61 2.60
C SER A 53 12.03 2.05 1.33
N TYR A 54 12.66 0.89 1.45
CA TYR A 54 13.17 0.11 0.34
C TYR A 54 12.65 -1.31 0.44
N ARG A 55 11.99 -1.77 -0.63
CA ARG A 55 11.45 -3.12 -0.74
C ARG A 55 12.09 -3.84 -1.92
N ASN A 56 12.55 -5.05 -1.70
CA ASN A 56 13.15 -5.93 -2.69
C ASN A 56 12.42 -7.27 -2.66
N MET A 57 11.74 -7.62 -3.76
CA MET A 57 10.95 -8.83 -3.88
C MET A 57 11.68 -9.83 -4.78
N TRP A 58 11.64 -11.13 -4.45
CA TRP A 58 12.17 -12.21 -5.28
C TRP A 58 13.63 -11.98 -5.71
N SER A 59 14.50 -11.72 -4.74
CA SER A 59 15.88 -11.28 -4.98
C SER A 59 16.75 -12.27 -5.78
N SER A 60 16.32 -13.52 -5.91
CA SER A 60 16.97 -14.54 -6.75
C SER A 60 16.64 -14.41 -8.25
N PHE A 61 15.69 -13.54 -8.62
CA PHE A 61 15.20 -13.45 -9.99
C PHE A 61 15.78 -12.24 -10.71
N PRO A 62 16.37 -12.37 -11.92
CA PRO A 62 16.85 -11.23 -12.69
C PRO A 62 15.72 -10.27 -13.04
N GLY A 63 15.92 -8.97 -12.78
CA GLY A 63 14.86 -7.96 -13.01
C GLY A 63 13.73 -7.99 -11.98
N ASN A 64 13.99 -8.55 -10.82
CA ASN A 64 13.04 -8.63 -9.71
C ASN A 64 12.47 -7.26 -9.30
N PRO A 65 11.23 -7.21 -8.75
CA PRO A 65 10.61 -5.97 -8.33
C PRO A 65 11.37 -5.29 -7.17
N ARG A 66 11.64 -4.00 -7.34
CA ARG A 66 12.31 -3.14 -6.32
C ARG A 66 11.54 -1.86 -6.20
N THR A 67 11.15 -1.51 -4.98
CA THR A 67 10.43 -0.26 -4.71
C THR A 67 11.24 0.58 -3.73
N PHE A 68 11.52 1.81 -4.10
CA PHE A 68 12.06 2.84 -3.22
C PHE A 68 10.99 3.90 -2.99
N MET A 69 10.86 4.37 -1.76
CA MET A 69 9.86 5.34 -1.38
C MET A 69 10.38 6.33 -0.34
N ILE A 70 9.98 7.59 -0.50
CA ILE A 70 10.12 8.66 0.49
C ILE A 70 8.73 9.16 0.81
N TYR A 71 8.43 9.38 2.08
CA TYR A 71 7.13 9.84 2.52
C TYR A 71 7.24 10.80 3.69
N ALA A 72 6.23 11.66 3.84
CA ALA A 72 6.10 12.59 4.95
C ALA A 72 4.63 12.67 5.38
N ASP A 73 4.43 12.89 6.66
CA ASP A 73 3.12 13.12 7.25
C ASP A 73 3.22 14.23 8.29
N LYS A 74 2.28 15.18 8.28
CA LYS A 74 2.29 16.34 9.17
C LYS A 74 0.89 16.70 9.61
N ALA A 75 0.71 16.85 10.93
CA ALA A 75 -0.49 17.43 11.52
C ALA A 75 -0.45 18.97 11.45
N LEU A 76 -1.54 19.56 11.03
CA LEU A 76 -1.78 21.01 11.03
C LEU A 76 -2.81 21.34 12.12
N GLU A 77 -2.39 21.26 13.37
CA GLU A 77 -3.29 21.27 14.54
C GLU A 77 -4.18 22.51 14.60
N LYS A 78 -3.63 23.70 14.28
CA LYS A 78 -4.36 24.97 14.27
C LYS A 78 -5.49 25.01 13.24
N LEU A 79 -5.39 24.22 12.18
CA LEU A 79 -6.36 24.11 11.11
C LEU A 79 -7.29 22.90 11.24
N ASN A 80 -7.13 22.11 12.31
CA ASN A 80 -7.77 20.80 12.43
C ASN A 80 -7.62 19.97 11.13
N ALA A 81 -6.41 19.91 10.60
CA ALA A 81 -6.11 19.28 9.33
C ALA A 81 -4.80 18.47 9.41
N GLY A 82 -4.53 17.73 8.36
CA GLY A 82 -3.26 17.06 8.13
C GLY A 82 -2.90 17.02 6.67
N VAL A 83 -1.61 16.90 6.40
CA VAL A 83 -1.06 16.72 5.07
C VAL A 83 -0.16 15.50 5.04
N GLY A 84 -0.25 14.73 3.97
CA GLY A 84 0.61 13.60 3.68
C GLY A 84 1.18 13.73 2.28
N ALA A 85 2.41 13.27 2.10
CA ALA A 85 3.02 13.21 0.79
C ALA A 85 3.86 11.95 0.67
N TYR A 86 3.93 11.36 -0.51
CA TYR A 86 4.95 10.38 -0.82
C TYR A 86 5.39 10.45 -2.28
N LEU A 87 6.64 10.02 -2.50
CA LEU A 87 7.23 9.77 -3.79
C LEU A 87 7.73 8.34 -3.80
N TYR A 88 7.52 7.64 -4.91
CA TYR A 88 8.05 6.29 -5.04
C TYR A 88 8.57 6.02 -6.45
N ARG A 89 9.49 5.08 -6.53
CA ARG A 89 9.95 4.48 -7.77
C ARG A 89 9.91 2.95 -7.62
N ASP A 90 9.18 2.32 -8.50
CA ASP A 90 9.01 0.87 -8.58
C ASP A 90 9.55 0.39 -9.93
N GLU A 91 10.45 -0.59 -9.88
CA GLU A 91 11.09 -1.16 -11.07
C GLU A 91 10.85 -2.66 -11.12
N THR A 92 10.39 -3.17 -12.27
CA THR A 92 10.16 -4.59 -12.49
C THR A 92 10.53 -4.94 -13.92
N GLY A 93 11.67 -5.63 -14.10
CA GLY A 93 12.20 -5.95 -15.41
C GLY A 93 12.40 -4.70 -16.26
N PRO A 94 11.76 -4.63 -17.46
CA PRO A 94 11.86 -3.48 -18.36
C PRO A 94 10.89 -2.34 -18.00
N THR A 95 10.00 -2.54 -17.01
CA THR A 95 9.01 -1.54 -16.63
C THR A 95 9.43 -0.77 -15.41
N SER A 96 9.13 0.52 -15.36
CA SER A 96 9.27 1.32 -14.15
C SER A 96 8.05 2.23 -13.95
N ARG A 97 7.73 2.47 -12.69
CA ARG A 97 6.67 3.38 -12.25
C ARG A 97 7.27 4.38 -11.28
N THR A 98 7.14 5.66 -11.59
CA THR A 98 7.48 6.73 -10.65
C THR A 98 6.21 7.48 -10.32
N GLY A 99 5.89 7.56 -9.04
CA GLY A 99 4.64 8.19 -8.61
C GLY A 99 4.85 9.18 -7.48
N ALA A 100 3.95 10.14 -7.43
CA ALA A 100 3.82 11.13 -6.37
C ALA A 100 2.38 11.17 -5.88
N GLN A 101 2.19 11.37 -4.58
CA GLN A 101 0.88 11.64 -3.97
C GLN A 101 1.00 12.82 -3.02
N LEU A 102 -0.02 13.67 -3.04
CA LEU A 102 -0.30 14.67 -2.02
C LEU A 102 -1.68 14.40 -1.45
N ALA A 103 -1.79 14.30 -0.13
CA ALA A 103 -3.01 14.09 0.59
C ALA A 103 -3.28 15.27 1.53
N TYR A 104 -4.53 15.67 1.63
CA TYR A 104 -5.04 16.63 2.61
C TYR A 104 -6.20 15.99 3.35
N SER A 105 -6.22 16.13 4.67
CA SER A 105 -7.30 15.64 5.53
C SER A 105 -7.80 16.75 6.43
N TYR A 106 -9.11 16.91 6.53
CA TYR A 106 -9.78 17.74 7.53
C TYR A 106 -10.24 16.86 8.69
N HIS A 107 -9.97 17.28 9.93
CA HIS A 107 -10.25 16.49 11.13
C HIS A 107 -11.37 17.11 11.96
N ILE A 108 -12.46 16.38 12.09
CA ILE A 108 -13.56 16.70 13.02
C ILE A 108 -13.22 16.02 14.34
N LYS A 109 -13.01 16.82 15.38
CA LYS A 109 -12.67 16.36 16.72
C LYS A 109 -13.89 16.51 17.63
N SER A 110 -14.14 15.51 18.48
CA SER A 110 -15.15 15.62 19.53
C SER A 110 -14.56 16.34 20.74
N ASN A 111 -15.29 17.26 21.33
CA ASN A 111 -14.83 18.02 22.51
C ASN A 111 -14.77 17.16 23.79
N ASN A 112 -15.62 16.13 23.89
CA ASN A 112 -15.78 15.32 25.11
C ASN A 112 -15.19 13.92 25.00
N SER A 113 -14.46 13.60 23.92
CA SER A 113 -13.89 12.28 23.70
C SER A 113 -12.66 12.34 22.79
N ASN A 114 -11.87 11.28 22.82
CA ASN A 114 -10.72 11.13 21.89
C ASN A 114 -11.12 10.82 20.43
N ASN A 115 -12.42 10.94 20.12
CA ASN A 115 -12.91 10.63 18.77
C ASN A 115 -12.45 11.70 17.79
N LYS A 116 -11.83 11.24 16.71
CA LYS A 116 -11.45 12.06 15.56
C LYS A 116 -12.01 11.41 14.30
N PHE A 117 -12.59 12.21 13.44
CA PHE A 117 -13.08 11.80 12.13
C PHE A 117 -12.36 12.59 11.05
N GLY A 118 -11.69 11.93 10.14
CA GLY A 118 -10.96 12.53 9.01
C GLY A 118 -11.76 12.43 7.73
N LEU A 119 -11.77 13.51 6.96
CA LEU A 119 -12.25 13.55 5.58
C LEU A 119 -11.06 13.95 4.71
N GLY A 120 -10.68 13.10 3.74
CA GLY A 120 -9.44 13.29 3.00
C GLY A 120 -9.64 13.29 1.50
N LEU A 121 -8.80 14.07 0.83
CA LEU A 121 -8.65 14.09 -0.63
C LEU A 121 -7.19 13.87 -0.98
N GLU A 122 -6.93 13.25 -2.11
CA GLU A 122 -5.59 13.06 -2.66
C GLU A 122 -5.49 13.42 -4.12
N LEU A 123 -4.33 13.92 -4.51
CA LEU A 123 -3.90 14.07 -5.89
C LEU A 123 -2.72 13.13 -6.12
N ARG A 124 -2.74 12.41 -7.22
CA ARG A 124 -1.69 11.47 -7.62
C ARG A 124 -1.18 11.80 -9.02
N ALA A 125 0.14 11.70 -9.19
CA ALA A 125 0.78 11.68 -10.49
C ALA A 125 1.54 10.36 -10.63
N LEU A 126 1.38 9.68 -11.75
CA LEU A 126 2.04 8.41 -12.05
C LEU A 126 2.68 8.48 -13.42
N GLN A 127 3.98 8.35 -13.49
CA GLN A 127 4.72 8.11 -14.71
C GLN A 127 4.98 6.61 -14.86
N PHE A 128 4.46 6.02 -15.90
CA PHE A 128 4.79 4.67 -16.31
C PHE A 128 5.78 4.71 -17.47
N ALA A 129 6.88 3.97 -17.36
CA ALA A 129 7.90 3.90 -18.41
C ALA A 129 8.22 2.44 -18.76
N LEU A 130 8.43 2.21 -20.04
CA LEU A 130 8.87 0.94 -20.62
C LEU A 130 10.22 1.14 -21.29
N ASP A 131 11.25 0.49 -20.78
CA ASP A 131 12.60 0.46 -21.38
C ASP A 131 12.64 -0.60 -22.47
N LYS A 132 12.45 -0.15 -23.69
CA LYS A 132 12.45 -1.01 -24.86
C LYS A 132 13.83 -1.59 -25.17
N ASN A 133 14.93 -0.94 -24.75
CA ASN A 133 16.28 -1.47 -24.93
C ASN A 133 16.49 -2.74 -24.09
N LYS A 134 15.95 -2.76 -22.87
CA LYS A 134 15.97 -3.98 -22.03
C LYS A 134 15.13 -5.10 -22.65
N LEU A 135 14.03 -4.80 -23.34
CA LEU A 135 13.24 -5.78 -24.07
C LEU A 135 14.01 -6.34 -25.26
N ASN A 136 14.64 -5.49 -26.06
CA ASN A 136 15.46 -5.91 -27.20
C ASN A 136 16.61 -6.83 -26.78
N ALA A 137 17.24 -6.56 -25.65
CA ALA A 137 18.29 -7.42 -25.10
C ALA A 137 17.79 -8.83 -24.75
N SER A 138 16.50 -8.98 -24.42
CA SER A 138 15.89 -10.26 -24.05
C SER A 138 15.20 -10.98 -25.20
N LEU A 139 14.63 -10.24 -26.16
CA LEU A 139 13.77 -10.78 -27.22
C LEU A 139 14.40 -10.70 -28.63
N GLY A 140 15.59 -10.10 -28.74
CA GLY A 140 16.24 -9.83 -30.02
C GLY A 140 15.90 -8.45 -30.58
N SER A 141 16.61 -8.08 -31.67
CA SER A 141 16.51 -6.76 -32.26
C SER A 141 15.22 -6.61 -33.09
N ASP A 142 14.20 -6.02 -32.48
CA ASP A 142 12.97 -5.61 -33.17
C ASP A 142 12.95 -4.08 -33.30
N PRO A 143 12.95 -3.49 -34.49
CA PRO A 143 12.89 -2.04 -34.71
C PRO A 143 11.66 -1.37 -34.08
N VAL A 144 10.54 -2.06 -33.91
CA VAL A 144 9.32 -1.56 -33.24
C VAL A 144 9.55 -1.36 -31.75
N LEU A 145 10.51 -2.09 -31.17
CA LEU A 145 10.90 -2.00 -29.76
C LEU A 145 12.06 -1.03 -29.53
N ALA A 146 12.52 -0.28 -30.54
CA ALA A 146 13.60 0.70 -30.32
C ALA A 146 13.14 1.89 -29.44
N GLY A 147 14.02 2.32 -28.53
CA GLY A 147 13.81 3.46 -27.65
C GLY A 147 13.04 3.15 -26.35
N SER A 148 12.52 4.17 -25.70
CA SER A 148 11.70 4.05 -24.50
C SER A 148 10.34 4.72 -24.70
N SER A 149 9.32 4.21 -24.00
CA SER A 149 7.99 4.82 -23.97
C SER A 149 7.65 5.20 -22.54
N ASN A 150 7.18 6.42 -22.34
CA ASN A 150 6.70 6.87 -21.04
C ASN A 150 5.36 7.61 -21.16
N LYS A 151 4.53 7.47 -20.15
CA LYS A 151 3.24 8.14 -20.04
C LYS A 151 3.07 8.65 -18.63
N LEU A 152 2.57 9.88 -18.53
CA LEU A 152 2.16 10.50 -17.29
C LEU A 152 0.64 10.44 -17.18
N ALA A 153 0.16 9.97 -16.02
CA ALA A 153 -1.25 10.00 -15.64
C ALA A 153 -1.41 10.80 -14.36
N ILE A 154 -2.46 11.61 -14.29
CA ILE A 154 -2.85 12.34 -13.08
C ILE A 154 -4.18 11.76 -12.64
N ASP A 155 -4.31 11.48 -11.36
CA ASP A 155 -5.51 10.90 -10.79
C ASP A 155 -5.81 11.50 -9.41
N ALA A 156 -6.99 11.22 -8.89
CA ALA A 156 -7.46 11.71 -7.61
C ALA A 156 -8.04 10.58 -6.78
N GLY A 157 -8.16 10.80 -5.48
CA GLY A 157 -8.82 9.88 -4.56
C GLY A 157 -9.44 10.62 -3.39
N ALA A 158 -10.25 9.90 -2.64
CA ALA A 158 -10.92 10.41 -1.44
C ALA A 158 -11.00 9.32 -0.38
N GLY A 159 -11.18 9.73 0.88
CA GLY A 159 -11.31 8.78 1.97
C GLY A 159 -11.99 9.38 3.19
N VAL A 160 -12.38 8.46 4.08
CA VAL A 160 -12.87 8.74 5.42
C VAL A 160 -12.09 7.90 6.41
N TYR A 161 -11.82 8.45 7.57
CA TYR A 161 -11.06 7.77 8.62
C TYR A 161 -11.59 8.12 9.98
N PHE A 162 -11.71 7.15 10.85
CA PHE A 162 -12.11 7.31 12.24
C PHE A 162 -11.02 6.79 13.17
N THR A 163 -10.79 7.49 14.28
CA THR A 163 -9.98 6.96 15.38
C THR A 163 -10.43 7.54 16.72
N ASN A 164 -10.37 6.71 17.76
CA ASN A 164 -10.58 7.13 19.15
C ASN A 164 -9.35 6.81 20.03
N GLY A 165 -8.20 6.56 19.42
CA GLY A 165 -6.97 6.15 20.08
C GLY A 165 -6.87 4.64 20.32
N LYS A 166 -7.99 3.92 20.47
CA LYS A 166 -8.03 2.45 20.55
C LYS A 166 -8.43 1.82 19.22
N LEU A 167 -9.60 2.16 18.72
CA LEU A 167 -10.08 1.75 17.40
C LEU A 167 -9.65 2.77 16.36
N SER A 168 -9.14 2.28 15.24
CA SER A 168 -8.97 3.06 14.02
C SER A 168 -9.54 2.29 12.85
N ALA A 169 -10.34 2.95 12.02
CA ALA A 169 -10.95 2.35 10.84
C ALA A 169 -11.05 3.39 9.72
N GLY A 170 -10.91 2.94 8.49
CA GLY A 170 -10.98 3.83 7.35
C GLY A 170 -11.42 3.15 6.08
N ALA A 171 -11.98 3.94 5.17
CA ALA A 171 -12.32 3.57 3.82
C ALA A 171 -11.82 4.66 2.87
N ALA A 172 -11.23 4.25 1.76
CA ALA A 172 -10.73 5.16 0.74
C ALA A 172 -10.91 4.59 -0.65
N VAL A 173 -11.01 5.47 -1.62
CA VAL A 173 -10.98 5.15 -3.04
C VAL A 173 -9.89 5.98 -3.71
N SER A 174 -9.00 5.30 -4.44
CA SER A 174 -7.95 5.91 -5.25
C SER A 174 -8.23 5.67 -6.73
N GLN A 175 -7.63 6.48 -7.60
CA GLN A 175 -7.77 6.39 -9.05
C GLN A 175 -9.23 6.61 -9.51
N LEU A 176 -9.86 7.67 -8.96
CA LEU A 176 -11.25 8.04 -9.28
C LEU A 176 -11.43 8.44 -10.75
N ILE A 177 -10.43 9.12 -11.35
CA ILE A 177 -10.45 9.62 -12.73
C ILE A 177 -10.25 8.47 -13.72
N GLN A 178 -9.54 7.40 -13.31
CA GLN A 178 -9.20 6.26 -14.16
C GLN A 178 -8.42 6.68 -15.42
N SER A 179 -7.40 7.47 -15.25
CA SER A 179 -6.58 8.02 -16.34
C SER A 179 -6.04 6.91 -17.26
N LYS A 180 -6.03 7.19 -18.57
CA LYS A 180 -5.55 6.24 -19.58
C LYS A 180 -4.03 6.16 -19.61
N LEU A 181 -3.50 4.93 -19.66
CA LEU A 181 -2.07 4.60 -19.78
C LEU A 181 -1.78 3.92 -21.13
N THR A 182 -2.01 4.61 -22.23
CA THR A 182 -1.72 4.04 -23.56
C THR A 182 -0.23 4.23 -23.87
N LEU A 183 0.56 3.17 -23.90
CA LEU A 183 2.01 3.21 -24.16
C LEU A 183 2.38 3.15 -25.63
N ALA A 184 1.54 2.60 -26.47
CA ALA A 184 1.77 2.50 -27.91
C ALA A 184 0.59 3.11 -28.67
N ASN A 185 0.90 3.93 -29.69
CA ASN A 185 -0.07 4.32 -30.68
C ASN A 185 -0.19 3.16 -31.71
N VAL A 186 -0.80 2.06 -31.29
CA VAL A 186 -1.13 0.98 -32.21
C VAL A 186 -2.47 1.32 -32.84
N PRO A 187 -2.53 1.58 -34.16
CA PRO A 187 -3.82 1.78 -34.83
C PRO A 187 -4.68 0.54 -34.59
N ASN A 188 -5.93 0.72 -34.18
CA ASN A 188 -6.91 -0.33 -33.88
C ASN A 188 -6.65 -1.18 -32.60
N ALA A 189 -5.77 -0.79 -31.70
CA ALA A 189 -5.71 -1.42 -30.39
C ALA A 189 -6.93 -1.01 -29.56
N SER A 190 -7.90 -1.90 -29.46
CA SER A 190 -9.13 -1.72 -28.67
C SER A 190 -8.90 -1.69 -27.16
N SER A 191 -7.67 -1.92 -26.70
CA SER A 191 -7.31 -1.93 -25.27
C SER A 191 -6.33 -0.80 -24.93
N SER A 192 -6.84 0.39 -24.68
CA SER A 192 -6.07 1.37 -23.94
C SER A 192 -6.00 0.92 -22.48
N GLY A 193 -4.81 0.63 -21.96
CA GLY A 193 -4.63 0.42 -20.53
C GLY A 193 -5.16 1.63 -19.77
N LYS A 194 -5.95 1.41 -18.73
CA LYS A 194 -6.44 2.46 -17.83
C LYS A 194 -6.03 2.15 -16.38
N LEU A 195 -5.99 3.15 -15.56
CA LEU A 195 -5.91 2.97 -14.11
C LEU A 195 -7.28 2.51 -13.61
N TYR A 196 -7.30 1.43 -12.82
CA TYR A 196 -8.52 0.92 -12.22
C TYR A 196 -8.69 1.50 -10.82
N ARG A 197 -9.93 1.66 -10.36
CA ARG A 197 -10.21 2.12 -9.00
C ARG A 197 -9.75 1.11 -7.98
N HIS A 198 -9.11 1.62 -6.92
CA HIS A 198 -8.70 0.85 -5.76
C HIS A 198 -9.51 1.31 -4.55
N TYR A 199 -10.28 0.40 -3.98
CA TYR A 199 -11.00 0.62 -2.73
C TYR A 199 -10.22 -0.03 -1.61
N ASN A 200 -9.85 0.75 -0.60
CA ASN A 200 -9.08 0.30 0.55
C ASN A 200 -9.95 0.42 1.80
N PHE A 201 -10.05 -0.65 2.57
CA PHE A 201 -10.71 -0.67 3.87
C PHE A 201 -9.70 -1.18 4.88
N ASN A 202 -9.45 -0.41 5.92
CA ASN A 202 -8.52 -0.80 6.97
C ASN A 202 -9.13 -0.63 8.34
N MET A 203 -8.76 -1.51 9.27
CA MET A 203 -9.17 -1.45 10.66
C MET A 203 -8.04 -1.98 11.55
N ASN A 204 -7.85 -1.35 12.69
CA ASN A 204 -7.02 -1.87 13.76
C ASN A 204 -7.60 -1.51 15.14
N TYR A 205 -7.27 -2.32 16.13
CA TYR A 205 -7.72 -2.09 17.50
C TYR A 205 -6.57 -2.27 18.47
N LYS A 206 -6.29 -1.26 19.30
CA LYS A 206 -5.22 -1.26 20.31
C LYS A 206 -5.76 -1.82 21.62
N ILE A 207 -5.33 -3.02 22.01
CA ILE A 207 -5.69 -3.71 23.26
C ILE A 207 -4.50 -3.56 24.22
N GLN A 208 -4.70 -2.96 25.35
CA GLN A 208 -3.71 -2.91 26.41
C GLN A 208 -3.79 -4.21 27.22
N THR A 209 -2.69 -4.97 27.30
CA THR A 209 -2.61 -6.27 28.00
C THR A 209 -1.71 -6.22 29.23
N GLY A 210 -1.00 -5.12 29.42
CA GLY A 210 -0.13 -4.83 30.57
C GLY A 210 0.22 -3.36 30.60
N ASP A 211 1.04 -2.93 31.53
CA ASP A 211 1.39 -1.52 31.68
C ASP A 211 2.04 -0.94 30.43
N ASP A 212 2.85 -1.72 29.76
CA ASP A 212 3.67 -1.30 28.60
C ASP A 212 3.42 -2.12 27.34
N ILE A 213 2.47 -3.06 27.35
CA ILE A 213 2.24 -4.00 26.25
C ILE A 213 0.89 -3.74 25.59
N TYR A 214 0.93 -3.57 24.27
CA TYR A 214 -0.26 -3.42 23.45
C TYR A 214 -0.31 -4.48 22.36
N LEU A 215 -1.44 -5.17 22.25
CA LEU A 215 -1.75 -6.02 21.10
C LEU A 215 -2.58 -5.22 20.10
N ILE A 216 -2.25 -5.33 18.81
CA ILE A 216 -2.90 -4.54 17.76
C ILE A 216 -3.32 -5.50 16.62
N PRO A 217 -4.46 -6.23 16.78
CA PRO A 217 -5.07 -6.90 15.64
C PRO A 217 -5.42 -5.87 14.57
N ASN A 218 -5.22 -6.26 13.32
CA ASN A 218 -5.45 -5.38 12.19
C ASN A 218 -5.94 -6.17 10.97
N ALA A 219 -6.66 -5.47 10.10
CA ALA A 219 -7.16 -5.99 8.85
C ALA A 219 -7.06 -4.92 7.75
N LEU A 220 -6.74 -5.36 6.54
CA LEU A 220 -6.74 -4.55 5.34
C LEU A 220 -7.44 -5.33 4.23
N VAL A 221 -8.43 -4.72 3.61
CA VAL A 221 -9.10 -5.25 2.42
C VAL A 221 -8.85 -4.28 1.27
N ARG A 222 -8.37 -4.80 0.15
CA ARG A 222 -8.20 -4.05 -1.08
C ARG A 222 -9.03 -4.67 -2.18
N VAL A 223 -9.92 -3.87 -2.75
CA VAL A 223 -10.73 -4.26 -3.89
C VAL A 223 -10.27 -3.44 -5.08
N ILE A 224 -9.82 -4.11 -6.12
CA ILE A 224 -9.39 -3.48 -7.37
C ILE A 224 -10.43 -3.83 -8.42
N GLU A 225 -10.94 -2.84 -9.12
CA GLU A 225 -11.89 -3.06 -10.19
C GLU A 225 -11.30 -4.03 -11.24
N ASN A 226 -12.04 -5.08 -11.57
CA ASN A 226 -11.65 -6.16 -12.50
C ASN A 226 -10.41 -6.99 -12.05
N SER A 227 -10.15 -7.08 -10.76
CA SER A 227 -9.08 -7.90 -10.18
C SER A 227 -9.58 -8.63 -8.93
N PRO A 228 -9.00 -9.77 -8.56
CA PRO A 228 -9.31 -10.41 -7.29
C PRO A 228 -9.09 -9.48 -6.11
N SER A 229 -10.01 -9.51 -5.15
CA SER A 229 -9.87 -8.77 -3.91
C SER A 229 -8.76 -9.35 -3.04
N GLU A 230 -8.03 -8.50 -2.34
CA GLU A 230 -6.96 -8.89 -1.43
C GLU A 230 -7.39 -8.69 0.02
N TYR A 231 -7.19 -9.70 0.83
CA TYR A 231 -7.51 -9.70 2.25
C TYR A 231 -6.24 -9.95 3.05
N GLU A 232 -5.95 -9.05 3.97
CA GLU A 232 -4.80 -9.16 4.85
C GLU A 232 -5.25 -9.02 6.30
N PHE A 233 -4.79 -9.92 7.14
CA PHE A 233 -5.00 -9.91 8.58
C PHE A 233 -3.66 -9.93 9.28
N GLY A 234 -3.58 -9.26 10.41
CA GLY A 234 -2.33 -9.21 11.16
C GLY A 234 -2.54 -8.99 12.66
N MET A 235 -1.47 -9.29 13.37
CA MET A 235 -1.36 -9.02 14.81
C MET A 235 -0.01 -8.40 15.07
N ASN A 236 0.01 -7.20 15.63
CA ASN A 236 1.23 -6.56 16.10
C ASN A 236 1.26 -6.49 17.62
N VAL A 237 2.43 -6.69 18.17
CA VAL A 237 2.73 -6.46 19.59
C VAL A 237 3.60 -5.23 19.68
N ASN A 238 3.25 -4.30 20.53
CA ASN A 238 4.03 -3.08 20.78
C ASN A 238 4.42 -3.04 22.25
N TYR A 239 5.70 -2.93 22.54
CA TYR A 239 6.27 -2.84 23.85
C TYR A 239 6.87 -1.45 24.08
N GLN A 240 6.38 -0.74 25.09
CA GLN A 240 6.81 0.62 25.50
C GLN A 240 6.80 1.66 24.38
N GLU A 241 6.04 1.44 23.29
CA GLU A 241 6.11 2.25 22.08
C GLU A 241 7.54 2.38 21.48
N LYS A 242 8.47 1.52 21.92
CA LYS A 242 9.87 1.50 21.47
C LYS A 242 10.17 0.32 20.57
N ILE A 243 9.68 -0.85 20.91
CA ILE A 243 9.90 -2.07 20.15
C ILE A 243 8.54 -2.63 19.73
N TRP A 244 8.43 -3.08 18.51
CA TRP A 244 7.25 -3.77 18.05
C TRP A 244 7.62 -4.89 17.08
N TRP A 245 6.80 -5.92 17.05
CA TRP A 245 6.88 -7.00 16.08
C TRP A 245 5.47 -7.45 15.72
N GLY A 246 5.35 -8.14 14.60
CA GLY A 246 4.06 -8.58 14.13
C GLY A 246 4.13 -9.69 13.11
N LEU A 247 3.00 -10.38 12.99
CA LEU A 247 2.72 -11.38 11.99
C LEU A 247 1.54 -10.88 11.15
N GLY A 248 1.68 -10.95 9.83
CA GLY A 248 0.62 -10.69 8.86
C GLY A 248 0.38 -11.92 8.00
N TRP A 249 -0.82 -12.05 7.50
CA TRP A 249 -1.20 -13.06 6.52
C TRP A 249 -2.07 -12.43 5.45
N ARG A 250 -1.56 -12.43 4.22
CA ARG A 250 -2.34 -12.09 3.04
C ARG A 250 -2.81 -13.37 2.40
N ILE A 251 -4.12 -13.55 2.35
CA ILE A 251 -4.77 -14.78 1.89
C ILE A 251 -4.24 -15.13 0.49
N ASP A 252 -3.88 -16.40 0.29
CA ASP A 252 -3.39 -17.00 -0.95
C ASP A 252 -2.11 -16.36 -1.54
N GLN A 253 -1.41 -15.50 -0.78
CA GLN A 253 -0.20 -14.85 -1.27
C GLN A 253 1.01 -15.11 -0.38
N PHE A 254 1.05 -14.60 0.86
CA PHE A 254 2.21 -14.72 1.73
C PHE A 254 1.91 -14.49 3.21
N TRP A 255 2.82 -14.95 4.04
CA TRP A 255 2.95 -14.57 5.44
C TRP A 255 4.01 -13.48 5.56
N THR A 256 3.77 -12.48 6.40
CA THR A 256 4.71 -11.42 6.70
C THR A 256 5.16 -11.50 8.15
N LEU A 257 6.47 -11.51 8.37
CA LEU A 257 7.08 -11.22 9.66
C LEU A 257 7.58 -9.78 9.64
N GLN A 258 7.28 -9.01 10.67
CA GLN A 258 7.72 -7.62 10.74
C GLN A 258 8.18 -7.25 12.16
N ALA A 259 9.16 -6.36 12.23
CA ALA A 259 9.68 -5.83 13.48
C ALA A 259 10.13 -4.39 13.32
N GLY A 260 10.15 -3.66 14.40
CA GLY A 260 10.67 -2.29 14.42
C GLY A 260 11.18 -1.87 15.78
N LEU A 261 12.13 -0.95 15.75
CA LEU A 261 12.77 -0.39 16.91
C LEU A 261 12.77 1.14 16.80
N LYS A 262 12.34 1.84 17.86
CA LYS A 262 12.39 3.28 17.96
C LYS A 262 13.60 3.68 18.83
N ILE A 263 14.55 4.39 18.22
CA ILE A 263 15.80 4.83 18.84
C ILE A 263 15.65 6.30 19.24
N LEU A 264 16.08 6.64 20.47
CA LEU A 264 16.11 8.02 21.00
C LEU A 264 14.79 8.80 20.79
N ASN A 265 13.65 8.10 20.74
CA ASN A 265 12.32 8.66 20.47
C ASN A 265 12.16 9.47 19.17
N ARG A 266 13.19 9.51 18.32
CA ARG A 266 13.21 10.29 17.07
C ARG A 266 13.38 9.47 15.82
N VAL A 267 14.00 8.32 15.91
CA VAL A 267 14.32 7.46 14.76
C VAL A 267 13.63 6.12 14.95
N SER A 268 12.94 5.64 13.96
CA SER A 268 12.38 4.28 13.94
C SER A 268 12.96 3.52 12.76
N LEU A 269 13.57 2.39 13.05
CA LEU A 269 14.02 1.40 12.07
C LEU A 269 12.98 0.29 12.01
N THR A 270 12.62 -0.14 10.81
CA THR A 270 11.65 -1.20 10.59
C THR A 270 12.14 -2.19 9.55
N TYR A 271 11.81 -3.45 9.75
CA TYR A 271 12.11 -4.53 8.81
C TYR A 271 10.89 -5.44 8.67
N SER A 272 10.62 -5.90 7.45
CA SER A 272 9.68 -6.97 7.21
C SER A 272 10.19 -7.97 6.19
N TYR A 273 9.75 -9.21 6.34
CA TYR A 273 10.03 -10.32 5.45
C TYR A 273 8.74 -11.04 5.07
N ASP A 274 8.53 -11.25 3.76
CA ASP A 274 7.40 -12.02 3.26
C ASP A 274 7.85 -13.40 2.84
N TYR A 275 7.16 -14.39 3.38
CA TYR A 275 7.26 -15.78 2.98
C TYR A 275 6.08 -16.13 2.06
N TYR A 276 6.36 -16.30 0.77
CA TYR A 276 5.34 -16.58 -0.24
C TYR A 276 4.81 -18.00 -0.14
N GLN A 277 3.49 -18.13 -0.30
CA GLN A 277 2.81 -19.41 -0.40
C GLN A 277 2.82 -19.92 -1.86
N THR A 278 2.56 -21.21 -2.05
CA THR A 278 2.32 -21.76 -3.39
C THR A 278 1.01 -21.18 -3.97
N PRO A 279 0.92 -20.90 -5.29
CA PRO A 279 1.93 -21.16 -6.32
C PRO A 279 3.04 -20.10 -6.43
N LEU A 280 2.92 -18.95 -5.76
CA LEU A 280 3.88 -17.82 -5.90
C LEU A 280 5.32 -18.20 -5.49
N SER A 281 5.47 -19.03 -4.47
CA SER A 281 6.80 -19.51 -4.03
C SER A 281 7.53 -20.32 -5.09
N MET A 282 6.81 -21.02 -5.97
CA MET A 282 7.40 -21.79 -7.08
C MET A 282 8.01 -20.87 -8.14
N PHE A 283 7.34 -19.75 -8.44
CA PHE A 283 7.83 -18.77 -9.41
C PHE A 283 8.99 -17.92 -8.85
N SER A 284 9.01 -17.70 -7.54
CA SER A 284 10.06 -16.91 -6.90
C SER A 284 11.35 -17.70 -6.62
N GLY A 285 11.39 -19.01 -6.93
CA GLY A 285 12.51 -19.88 -6.55
C GLY A 285 12.69 -19.97 -5.04
N GLY A 286 11.62 -19.78 -4.25
CA GLY A 286 11.66 -19.75 -2.78
C GLY A 286 12.14 -18.43 -2.18
N ALA A 287 12.53 -17.44 -2.99
CA ALA A 287 12.95 -16.14 -2.48
C ALA A 287 11.73 -15.31 -2.01
N GLY A 288 11.82 -14.79 -0.79
CA GLY A 288 10.82 -13.91 -0.20
C GLY A 288 10.91 -12.47 -0.70
N ALA A 289 10.28 -11.57 0.05
CA ALA A 289 10.47 -10.12 -0.11
C ALA A 289 10.98 -9.52 1.19
N HIS A 290 11.94 -8.61 1.07
CA HIS A 290 12.52 -7.87 2.18
C HIS A 290 12.11 -6.40 2.07
N GLU A 291 11.70 -5.80 3.17
CA GLU A 291 11.41 -4.37 3.23
C GLU A 291 12.10 -3.75 4.44
N LEU A 292 12.90 -2.71 4.19
CA LEU A 292 13.54 -1.89 5.21
C LEU A 292 12.91 -0.51 5.21
N GLY A 293 12.65 0.03 6.40
CA GLY A 293 12.13 1.37 6.57
C GLY A 293 12.87 2.14 7.66
N LEU A 294 13.06 3.43 7.42
CA LEU A 294 13.64 4.35 8.37
C LEU A 294 12.73 5.58 8.47
N LYS A 295 12.36 5.97 9.70
CA LYS A 295 11.53 7.13 9.99
C LYS A 295 12.22 8.09 10.94
N PHE A 296 12.01 9.38 10.70
CA PHE A 296 12.40 10.46 11.58
C PHE A 296 11.16 11.19 12.05
N TYR A 297 10.98 11.28 13.37
CA TYR A 297 9.95 12.10 14.00
C TYR A 297 10.49 13.52 14.19
N LEU A 298 9.79 14.52 13.66
CA LEU A 298 10.24 15.91 13.61
C LEU A 298 10.02 16.65 14.93
N GLU A 299 9.14 16.15 15.78
CA GLU A 299 8.85 16.72 17.09
C GLU A 299 9.14 15.70 18.19
N LYS A 300 9.54 16.18 19.38
CA LYS A 300 9.60 15.31 20.54
C LYS A 300 8.18 14.79 20.81
N PRO A 301 7.99 13.47 20.97
CA PRO A 301 6.73 13.00 21.53
C PRO A 301 6.49 13.73 22.85
N ALA A 302 5.28 14.26 23.03
CA ALA A 302 4.89 14.81 24.33
C ALA A 302 5.15 13.74 25.40
N GLN A 303 5.88 14.15 26.43
CA GLN A 303 6.16 13.32 27.60
C GLN A 303 4.86 13.06 28.37
#